data_d75c5f147cd628ba251c36b2ce85bfb6
#
_entry.id   d75c5f147cd628ba251c36b2ce85bfb6
#
_cell.length_a   1.000
_cell.length_b   1.000
_cell.length_c   1.000
_cell.angle_alpha   90.00
_cell.angle_beta   90.00
_cell.angle_gamma   90.00
#
_symmetry.space_group_name_H-M   'P 1'
#
loop_
_entity.id
_entity.type
_entity.pdbx_description
1 polymer ?
#
loop_
_entity_poly.entity_id
_entity_poly.type
_entity_poly.pdbx_seq_one_letter_code
_entity_poly.pdbx_strand_id
1 'polypeptide(L)'
;MIKIGLIGKTNTGKTTFFNAATLASAEISNYPFTTKHPSTGNAQAITICVHKEFDVQDNPKNSRCMDGWRYIPIELIDLPGLIKGAWQGKGLGNQFLTVAAQSDALIHVVDVSGGIDVTGKVTEQGTG
;
A
#
# COMPACT_ATOMS: atom_id res chain seq x y z
N MET A 1 -14.02 5.48 0.71
CA MET A 1 -13.13 4.57 -0.03
C MET A 1 -12.18 3.93 0.98
N ILE A 2 -11.92 2.64 0.86
CA ILE A 2 -11.02 1.91 1.75
C ILE A 2 -9.58 2.36 1.48
N LYS A 3 -8.83 2.67 2.54
CA LYS A 3 -7.43 3.10 2.48
C LYS A 3 -6.51 1.99 2.95
N ILE A 4 -5.55 1.61 2.13
CA ILE A 4 -4.58 0.57 2.44
C ILE A 4 -3.17 1.14 2.36
N GLY A 5 -2.44 1.09 3.47
CA GLY A 5 -1.05 1.54 3.55
C GLY A 5 -0.08 0.40 3.25
N LEU A 6 0.95 0.67 2.42
CA LEU A 6 2.07 -0.24 2.20
C LEU A 6 3.19 0.11 3.18
N ILE A 7 3.63 -0.86 3.95
CA ILE A 7 4.73 -0.71 4.91
C ILE A 7 5.86 -1.72 4.62
N GLY A 8 7.04 -1.42 5.07
CA GLY A 8 8.21 -2.29 4.93
C GLY A 8 9.52 -1.51 4.92
N LYS A 9 10.64 -2.23 4.98
CA LYS A 9 11.97 -1.63 4.84
C LYS A 9 12.13 -0.92 3.49
N THR A 10 13.06 0.00 3.42
CA THR A 10 13.48 0.60 2.15
C THR A 10 13.99 -0.48 1.21
N ASN A 11 13.67 -0.36 -0.08
CA ASN A 11 14.14 -1.26 -1.15
C ASN A 11 13.66 -2.74 -1.05
N THR A 12 12.51 -2.99 -0.42
CA THR A 12 11.90 -4.33 -0.37
C THR A 12 10.86 -4.59 -1.47
N GLY A 13 10.65 -3.66 -2.37
CA GLY A 13 9.70 -3.79 -3.48
C GLY A 13 8.33 -3.12 -3.24
N LYS A 14 8.16 -2.29 -2.20
CA LYS A 14 6.89 -1.58 -1.94
C LYS A 14 6.44 -0.74 -3.13
N THR A 15 7.32 0.12 -3.66
CA THR A 15 7.00 0.98 -4.81
C THR A 15 6.75 0.17 -6.07
N THR A 16 7.44 -0.94 -6.27
CA THR A 16 7.18 -1.87 -7.39
C THR A 16 5.78 -2.45 -7.29
N PHE A 17 5.38 -2.92 -6.12
CA PHE A 17 4.02 -3.42 -5.87
C PHE A 17 2.99 -2.30 -6.07
N PHE A 18 3.25 -1.12 -5.51
CA PHE A 18 2.38 0.04 -5.65
C PHE A 18 2.13 0.41 -7.11
N ASN A 19 3.19 0.53 -7.92
CA ASN A 19 3.08 0.86 -9.33
C ASN A 19 2.33 -0.21 -10.12
N ALA A 20 2.52 -1.48 -9.81
CA ALA A 20 1.81 -2.58 -10.44
C ALA A 20 0.31 -2.58 -10.08
N ALA A 21 -0.02 -2.34 -8.83
CA ALA A 21 -1.40 -2.35 -8.33
C ALA A 21 -2.22 -1.14 -8.79
N THR A 22 -1.57 0.02 -8.94
CA THR A 22 -2.22 1.28 -9.35
C THR A 22 -2.13 1.55 -10.85
N LEU A 23 -1.48 0.67 -11.62
CA LEU A 23 -1.21 0.85 -13.06
C LEU A 23 -0.52 2.20 -13.36
N ALA A 24 0.39 2.61 -12.49
CA ALA A 24 1.12 3.87 -12.56
C ALA A 24 0.22 5.14 -12.57
N SER A 25 -1.01 5.05 -12.09
CA SER A 25 -1.89 6.22 -11.88
C SER A 25 -1.61 6.92 -10.53
N ALA A 26 -0.35 6.89 -10.10
CA ALA A 26 0.05 7.46 -8.82
C ALA A 26 0.00 8.99 -8.86
N GLU A 27 -0.78 9.58 -7.96
CA GLU A 27 -0.70 10.99 -7.65
C GLU A 27 0.30 11.21 -6.50
N ILE A 28 1.20 12.17 -6.68
CA ILE A 28 2.09 12.59 -5.60
C ILE A 28 1.30 13.49 -4.66
N SER A 29 0.95 12.97 -3.50
CA SER A 29 0.33 13.76 -2.44
C SER A 29 1.36 14.65 -1.76
N ASN A 30 1.14 15.95 -1.82
CA ASN A 30 1.95 16.92 -1.10
C ASN A 30 1.50 16.97 0.37
N TYR A 31 2.18 16.22 1.22
CA TYR A 31 2.07 16.42 2.65
C TYR A 31 3.00 17.55 3.09
N PRO A 32 2.50 18.59 3.77
CA PRO A 32 3.36 19.65 4.28
C PRO A 32 4.41 19.06 5.25
N PHE A 33 5.65 19.52 5.14
CA PHE A 33 6.78 19.22 6.02
C PHE A 33 7.57 17.92 5.77
N THR A 34 7.43 17.23 4.64
CA THR A 34 8.25 16.05 4.34
C THR A 34 9.04 16.22 3.05
N THR A 35 10.31 15.81 3.06
CA THR A 35 11.14 15.70 1.85
C THR A 35 10.83 14.42 1.06
N LYS A 36 10.14 13.46 1.69
CA LYS A 36 9.61 12.23 1.06
C LYS A 36 8.12 12.16 1.33
N HIS A 37 7.33 12.40 0.30
CA HIS A 37 5.87 12.34 0.38
C HIS A 37 5.39 10.91 0.13
N PRO A 38 4.38 10.41 0.87
CA PRO A 38 3.72 9.18 0.47
C PRO A 38 3.04 9.38 -0.87
N SER A 39 3.20 8.42 -1.76
CA SER A 39 2.46 8.38 -3.02
C SER A 39 1.11 7.72 -2.77
N THR A 40 0.05 8.28 -3.32
CA THR A 40 -1.29 7.68 -3.30
C THR A 40 -1.72 7.30 -4.70
N GLY A 41 -2.48 6.23 -4.82
CA GLY A 41 -2.99 5.78 -6.10
C GLY A 41 -4.26 4.96 -5.96
N ASN A 42 -5.06 4.94 -7.01
CA ASN A 42 -6.27 4.14 -7.06
C ASN A 42 -5.95 2.73 -7.55
N ALA A 43 -6.35 1.75 -6.78
CA ALA A 43 -6.29 0.34 -7.11
C ALA A 43 -7.68 -0.29 -6.98
N GLN A 44 -7.81 -1.56 -7.34
CA GLN A 44 -9.07 -2.29 -7.24
C GLN A 44 -8.83 -3.66 -6.61
N ALA A 45 -9.63 -3.98 -5.60
CA ALA A 45 -9.78 -5.34 -5.14
C ALA A 45 -10.85 -6.05 -5.97
N ILE A 46 -10.58 -7.28 -6.38
CA ILE A 46 -11.49 -8.04 -7.24
C ILE A 46 -11.95 -9.28 -6.49
N THR A 47 -13.25 -9.49 -6.46
CA THR A 47 -13.86 -10.66 -5.84
C THR A 47 -15.07 -11.13 -6.64
N ILE A 48 -15.56 -12.33 -6.38
CA ILE A 48 -16.82 -12.83 -6.96
C ILE A 48 -17.96 -11.96 -6.42
N CYS A 49 -18.83 -11.49 -7.30
CA CYS A 49 -19.95 -10.67 -6.90
C CYS A 49 -21.03 -11.51 -6.21
N VAL A 50 -21.50 -11.04 -5.07
CA VAL A 50 -22.49 -11.71 -4.23
C VAL A 50 -23.81 -11.97 -4.96
N HIS A 51 -24.18 -11.15 -5.96
CA HIS A 51 -25.41 -11.35 -6.71
C HIS A 51 -25.52 -12.73 -7.36
N LYS A 52 -24.38 -13.37 -7.65
CA LYS A 52 -24.36 -14.73 -8.19
C LYS A 52 -24.92 -15.78 -7.24
N GLU A 53 -24.81 -15.57 -5.93
CA GLU A 53 -25.36 -16.45 -4.91
C GLU A 53 -26.88 -16.35 -4.82
N PHE A 54 -27.45 -15.22 -5.24
CA PHE A 54 -28.87 -14.93 -5.16
C PHE A 54 -29.59 -15.02 -6.52
N ASP A 55 -28.88 -15.38 -7.58
CA ASP A 55 -29.41 -15.45 -8.96
C ASP A 55 -30.17 -14.19 -9.38
N VAL A 56 -29.59 -13.02 -9.06
CA VAL A 56 -30.12 -11.70 -9.39
C VAL A 56 -29.06 -10.86 -10.09
N GLN A 57 -29.44 -9.74 -10.69
CA GLN A 57 -28.53 -8.75 -11.22
C GLN A 57 -28.44 -7.59 -10.22
N ASP A 58 -27.22 -7.17 -9.92
CA ASP A 58 -26.97 -6.01 -9.06
C ASP A 58 -26.66 -4.74 -9.84
N ASN A 59 -26.78 -3.60 -9.16
CA ASN A 59 -26.39 -2.30 -9.69
C ASN A 59 -25.65 -1.51 -8.59
N PRO A 60 -24.35 -1.80 -8.37
CA PRO A 60 -23.60 -1.18 -7.29
C PRO A 60 -23.37 0.31 -7.50
N LYS A 61 -23.49 1.10 -6.42
CA LYS A 61 -23.29 2.57 -6.47
C LYS A 61 -21.81 2.97 -6.38
N ASN A 62 -21.04 2.29 -5.52
CA ASN A 62 -19.67 2.68 -5.15
C ASN A 62 -18.61 1.67 -5.61
N SER A 63 -18.96 0.76 -6.49
CA SER A 63 -18.11 -0.26 -7.05
C SER A 63 -18.62 -0.63 -8.44
N ARG A 64 -17.96 -1.56 -9.11
CA ARG A 64 -18.38 -2.04 -10.42
C ARG A 64 -18.57 -3.54 -10.39
N CYS A 65 -19.62 -4.05 -11.00
CA CYS A 65 -19.81 -5.46 -11.25
C CYS A 65 -19.77 -5.73 -12.78
N MET A 66 -18.85 -6.57 -13.21
CA MET A 66 -18.72 -6.98 -14.61
C MET A 66 -18.50 -8.48 -14.69
N ASP A 67 -19.31 -9.16 -15.48
CA ASP A 67 -19.21 -10.61 -15.72
C ASP A 67 -19.20 -11.44 -14.41
N GLY A 68 -19.92 -10.95 -13.40
CA GLY A 68 -19.98 -11.58 -12.08
C GLY A 68 -18.77 -11.31 -11.17
N TRP A 69 -17.87 -10.43 -11.56
CA TRP A 69 -16.77 -9.96 -10.75
C TRP A 69 -17.06 -8.58 -10.18
N ARG A 70 -16.86 -8.43 -8.89
CA ARG A 70 -16.97 -7.15 -8.18
C ARG A 70 -15.61 -6.48 -8.12
N TYR A 71 -15.54 -5.25 -8.64
CA TYR A 71 -14.37 -4.38 -8.59
C TYR A 71 -14.60 -3.33 -7.53
N ILE A 72 -13.86 -3.41 -6.44
CA ILE A 72 -14.01 -2.54 -5.28
C ILE A 72 -12.86 -1.51 -5.32
N PRO A 73 -13.14 -0.21 -5.46
CA PRO A 73 -12.09 0.79 -5.48
C PRO A 73 -11.44 0.92 -4.10
N ILE A 74 -10.13 0.95 -4.09
CA ILE A 74 -9.29 1.17 -2.90
C ILE A 74 -8.29 2.29 -3.17
N GLU A 75 -7.97 3.06 -2.14
CA GLU A 75 -6.84 3.99 -2.16
C GLU A 75 -5.63 3.29 -1.56
N LEU A 76 -4.59 3.14 -2.37
CA LEU A 76 -3.33 2.56 -1.95
C LEU A 76 -2.33 3.67 -1.62
N ILE A 77 -1.64 3.57 -0.49
CA ILE A 77 -0.69 4.58 0.00
C ILE A 77 0.68 3.92 0.13
N ASP A 78 1.65 4.36 -0.67
CA ASP A 78 3.04 3.93 -0.55
C ASP A 78 3.73 4.76 0.53
N LEU A 79 3.86 4.20 1.72
CA LEU A 79 4.52 4.86 2.84
C LEU A 79 6.04 4.79 2.69
N PRO A 80 6.79 5.83 3.12
CA PRO A 80 8.24 5.79 3.16
C PRO A 80 8.76 4.57 3.91
N GLY A 81 9.92 4.04 3.51
CA GLY A 81 10.51 2.86 4.14
C GLY A 81 10.68 3.02 5.65
N LEU A 82 10.35 1.99 6.40
CA LEU A 82 10.57 1.93 7.83
C LEU A 82 12.07 1.97 8.12
N ILE A 83 12.48 2.89 8.98
CA ILE A 83 13.83 2.96 9.52
C ILE A 83 13.83 2.61 11.01
N LYS A 84 14.93 2.02 11.47
CA LYS A 84 15.11 1.68 12.89
C LYS A 84 15.01 2.94 13.75
N GLY A 85 14.16 2.92 14.77
CA GLY A 85 13.91 4.05 15.67
C GLY A 85 12.86 5.06 15.17
N ALA A 86 12.14 4.76 14.09
CA ALA A 86 11.04 5.60 13.61
C ALA A 86 9.98 5.87 14.71
N TRP A 87 9.69 4.88 15.54
CA TRP A 87 8.77 5.00 16.67
C TRP A 87 9.25 5.98 17.78
N GLN A 88 10.54 6.30 17.83
CA GLN A 88 11.14 7.28 18.73
C GLN A 88 11.22 8.68 18.12
N GLY A 89 10.55 8.93 17.00
CA GLY A 89 10.58 10.21 16.30
C GLY A 89 11.82 10.45 15.46
N LYS A 90 12.64 9.42 15.21
CA LYS A 90 13.77 9.54 14.29
C LYS A 90 13.29 9.59 12.84
N GLY A 91 13.77 10.56 12.10
CA GLY A 91 13.38 10.79 10.71
C GLY A 91 11.91 11.23 10.61
N LEU A 92 11.14 10.61 9.71
CA LEU A 92 9.73 10.89 9.47
C LEU A 92 8.77 10.06 10.35
N GLY A 93 9.28 9.45 11.45
CA GLY A 93 8.59 8.42 12.21
C GLY A 93 7.18 8.78 12.68
N ASN A 94 6.98 9.97 13.24
CA ASN A 94 5.65 10.39 13.72
C ASN A 94 4.65 10.59 12.59
N GLN A 95 5.09 11.14 11.45
CA GLN A 95 4.23 11.35 10.29
C GLN A 95 3.87 10.02 9.62
N PHE A 96 4.85 9.10 9.53
CA PHE A 96 4.61 7.74 9.07
C PHE A 96 3.54 7.05 9.92
N LEU A 97 3.69 7.08 11.25
CA LEU A 97 2.74 6.45 12.16
C LEU A 97 1.34 7.07 12.05
N THR A 98 1.25 8.38 11.86
CA THR A 98 -0.04 9.08 11.67
C THR A 98 -0.74 8.60 10.41
N VAL A 99 -0.04 8.52 9.28
CA VAL A 99 -0.64 8.06 8.01
C VAL A 99 -0.98 6.57 8.08
N ALA A 100 -0.12 5.76 8.69
CA ALA A 100 -0.39 4.33 8.90
C ALA A 100 -1.64 4.12 9.76
N ALA A 101 -1.80 4.90 10.84
CA ALA A 101 -2.97 4.85 11.73
C ALA A 101 -4.27 5.32 11.06
N GLN A 102 -4.20 6.13 10.01
CA GLN A 102 -5.36 6.58 9.23
C GLN A 102 -5.76 5.58 8.14
N SER A 103 -4.97 4.53 7.92
CA SER A 103 -5.28 3.47 6.96
C SER A 103 -6.26 2.46 7.60
N ASP A 104 -7.19 1.94 6.79
CA ASP A 104 -8.12 0.89 7.23
C ASP A 104 -7.43 -0.46 7.36
N ALA A 105 -6.38 -0.69 6.56
CA ALA A 105 -5.54 -1.89 6.60
C ALA A 105 -4.10 -1.56 6.17
N LEU A 106 -3.18 -2.45 6.52
CA LEU A 106 -1.77 -2.35 6.15
C LEU A 106 -1.33 -3.63 5.43
N ILE A 107 -0.56 -3.45 4.35
CA ILE A 107 0.14 -4.54 3.67
C ILE A 107 1.62 -4.39 3.98
N HIS A 108 2.20 -5.38 4.63
CA HIS A 108 3.63 -5.40 4.96
C HIS A 108 4.40 -6.16 3.87
N VAL A 109 5.24 -5.43 3.14
CA VAL A 109 6.13 -6.00 2.12
C VAL A 109 7.45 -6.38 2.77
N VAL A 110 7.78 -7.66 2.72
CA VAL A 110 8.94 -8.24 3.41
C VAL A 110 9.88 -8.89 2.39
N ASP A 111 11.18 -8.60 2.52
CA ASP A 111 12.23 -9.33 1.80
C ASP A 111 12.55 -10.63 2.55
N VAL A 112 12.00 -11.74 2.07
CA VAL A 112 12.20 -13.07 2.70
C VAL A 112 13.59 -13.64 2.43
N SER A 113 14.35 -13.08 1.47
CA SER A 113 15.73 -13.51 1.21
C SER A 113 16.71 -13.04 2.27
N GLY A 114 16.33 -12.00 3.05
CA GLY A 114 17.24 -11.32 3.97
C GLY A 114 18.43 -10.68 3.24
N GLY A 115 18.28 -10.34 1.96
CA GLY A 115 19.32 -9.73 1.13
C GLY A 115 19.34 -8.21 1.17
N ILE A 116 18.50 -7.59 2.00
CA ILE A 116 18.41 -6.14 2.17
C ILE A 116 18.64 -5.79 3.64
N ASP A 117 19.64 -4.97 3.93
CA ASP A 117 19.93 -4.52 5.30
C ASP A 117 18.93 -3.48 5.82
N VAL A 118 19.10 -3.05 7.06
CA VAL A 118 18.23 -2.06 7.71
C VAL A 118 18.25 -0.68 7.06
N THR A 119 19.25 -0.41 6.22
CA THR A 119 19.38 0.85 5.47
C THR A 119 18.87 0.77 4.04
N GLY A 120 18.44 -0.42 3.59
CA GLY A 120 17.96 -0.68 2.24
C GLY A 120 19.08 -1.04 1.24
N LYS A 121 20.29 -1.37 1.71
CA LYS A 121 21.39 -1.81 0.86
C LYS A 121 21.34 -3.32 0.64
N VAL A 122 21.77 -3.75 -0.54
CA VAL A 122 21.90 -5.17 -0.87
C VAL A 122 23.06 -5.77 -0.09
N THR A 123 22.80 -6.90 0.55
CA THR A 123 23.77 -7.68 1.33
C THR A 123 23.71 -9.15 0.92
N GLU A 124 24.53 -10.00 1.53
CA GLU A 124 24.38 -11.44 1.36
C GLU A 124 23.03 -11.93 1.92
N GLN A 125 22.46 -12.95 1.27
CA GLN A 125 21.18 -13.51 1.70
C GLN A 125 21.24 -14.00 3.14
N GLY A 126 20.22 -13.68 3.91
CA GLY A 126 20.10 -14.06 5.30
C GLY A 126 20.89 -13.20 6.30
N THR A 127 21.54 -12.11 5.85
CA THR A 127 22.31 -11.20 6.71
C THR A 127 21.63 -9.84 6.94
N GLY A 128 20.54 -9.56 6.24
CA GLY A 128 19.81 -8.29 6.27
C GLY A 128 18.71 -8.19 7.33
#